data_9b84c1e014d5c1a6c536280414828ae9
#
_entry.id   9b84c1e014d5c1a6c536280414828ae9
#
_cell.length_a   1.000
_cell.length_b   1.000
_cell.length_c   1.000
_cell.angle_alpha   90.00
_cell.angle_beta   90.00
_cell.angle_gamma   90.00
#
_symmetry.space_group_name_H-M   'P 1'
#
loop_
_entity.id
_entity.type
_entity.pdbx_description
1 polymer ?
#
loop_
_entity_poly.entity_id
_entity_poly.type
_entity_poly.pdbx_seq_one_letter_code
_entity_poly.pdbx_strand_id
1 'polypeptide(L)'
;MFADQSPSPAKGRRYPAERIEAALRTLASGHGQVVIHREVPWASITFAGARHTISMSFSGRPAVEAGEHLIAQLPDHEFVIPGQLVADAQVLSVDHAMLPEPVMRVEIELLLLEEG
;
A
#
# COMPACT_ATOMS: atom_id res chain seq x y z
N MET A 1 -1.34 30.49 -15.59
CA MET A 1 -1.16 29.93 -15.70
C MET A 1 -1.18 29.05 -15.54
N PHE A 2 -1.26 28.56 -15.75
CA PHE A 2 -1.21 27.62 -15.67
C PHE A 2 -0.84 27.00 -14.79
N ALA A 3 -0.47 27.12 -14.71
CA ALA A 3 0.18 26.57 -13.67
C ALA A 3 -0.66 25.84 -12.76
N ASP A 4 -1.70 26.20 -12.56
CA ASP A 4 -2.49 25.54 -11.71
C ASP A 4 -2.90 24.31 -12.14
N GLN A 5 -2.80 24.03 -13.31
CA GLN A 5 -3.14 22.81 -13.77
C GLN A 5 -2.29 21.78 -13.26
N SER A 6 -1.07 22.10 -12.96
CA SER A 6 -0.18 21.14 -12.45
C SER A 6 -0.61 20.54 -11.15
N PRO A 7 -1.15 21.28 -10.23
CA PRO A 7 -1.53 20.70 -8.97
C PRO A 7 -2.58 19.63 -9.11
N SER A 8 -3.50 19.78 -10.02
CA SER A 8 -4.54 18.82 -10.18
C SER A 8 -4.07 17.44 -10.54
N PRO A 9 -3.24 17.28 -11.56
CA PRO A 9 -2.75 15.96 -11.88
C PRO A 9 -1.94 15.35 -10.74
N ALA A 10 -1.18 16.18 -10.04
CA ALA A 10 -0.40 15.67 -8.93
C ALA A 10 -1.30 15.19 -7.82
N LYS A 11 -2.36 15.90 -7.53
CA LYS A 11 -3.27 15.47 -6.52
C LYS A 11 -3.95 14.18 -6.91
N GLY A 12 -4.36 14.02 -8.13
CA GLY A 12 -5.00 12.81 -8.59
C GLY A 12 -4.08 11.61 -8.45
N ARG A 13 -2.78 11.82 -8.69
CA ARG A 13 -1.83 10.75 -8.58
C ARG A 13 -1.59 10.36 -7.13
N ARG A 14 -1.57 11.33 -6.23
CA ARG A 14 -1.29 11.07 -4.83
C ARG A 14 -2.47 10.46 -4.09
N TYR A 15 -3.65 10.73 -4.55
CA TYR A 15 -4.84 10.28 -3.90
C TYR A 15 -4.90 8.75 -3.75
N PRO A 16 -4.65 7.94 -4.79
CA PRO A 16 -4.63 6.49 -4.61
C PRO A 16 -3.58 6.03 -3.62
N ALA A 17 -2.40 6.65 -3.63
CA ALA A 17 -1.33 6.25 -2.72
C ALA A 17 -1.76 6.42 -1.27
N GLU A 18 -2.35 7.56 -0.95
CA GLU A 18 -2.81 7.82 0.40
C GLU A 18 -3.91 6.88 0.82
N ARG A 19 -4.80 6.53 -0.10
CA ARG A 19 -5.88 5.61 0.18
C ARG A 19 -5.38 4.20 0.42
N ILE A 20 -4.37 3.78 -0.35
CA ILE A 20 -3.75 2.48 -0.16
C ILE A 20 -3.13 2.40 1.24
N GLU A 21 -2.38 3.41 1.62
CA GLU A 21 -1.72 3.41 2.92
C GLU A 21 -2.74 3.37 4.05
N ALA A 22 -3.82 4.12 3.91
CA ALA A 22 -4.88 4.11 4.92
C ALA A 22 -5.54 2.74 5.01
N ALA A 23 -5.79 2.10 3.88
CA ALA A 23 -6.40 0.78 3.85
C ALA A 23 -5.50 -0.26 4.51
N LEU A 24 -4.20 -0.20 4.25
CA LEU A 24 -3.26 -1.13 4.86
C LEU A 24 -3.19 -0.94 6.37
N ARG A 25 -3.19 0.31 6.83
CA ARG A 25 -3.19 0.55 8.26
C ARG A 25 -4.46 0.07 8.90
N THR A 26 -5.60 0.22 8.24
CA THR A 26 -6.86 -0.28 8.77
C THR A 26 -6.81 -1.81 8.92
N LEU A 27 -6.23 -2.51 7.94
CA LEU A 27 -6.06 -3.96 8.04
C LEU A 27 -5.17 -4.35 9.21
N ALA A 28 -4.24 -3.48 9.58
CA ALA A 28 -3.35 -3.71 10.70
C ALA A 28 -3.84 -3.02 11.97
N SER A 29 -5.14 -2.77 12.05
CA SER A 29 -5.78 -2.20 13.24
C SER A 29 -5.16 -0.88 13.68
N GLY A 30 -4.71 -0.09 12.73
CA GLY A 30 -4.12 1.20 12.99
C GLY A 30 -2.64 1.18 13.30
N HIS A 31 -2.03 0.00 13.35
CA HIS A 31 -0.61 -0.12 13.64
C HIS A 31 0.23 -0.05 12.36
N GLY A 32 1.53 0.13 12.54
CA GLY A 32 2.45 0.11 11.43
C GLY A 32 2.72 1.49 10.87
N GLN A 33 3.92 1.65 10.33
CA GLN A 33 4.32 2.88 9.69
C GLN A 33 4.79 2.57 8.29
N VAL A 34 4.36 3.38 7.33
CA VAL A 34 4.86 3.27 5.97
C VAL A 34 6.25 3.90 5.94
N VAL A 35 7.24 3.11 5.57
CA VAL A 35 8.63 3.57 5.52
C VAL A 35 8.97 4.02 4.10
N ILE A 36 8.55 3.25 3.11
CA ILE A 36 8.80 3.55 1.71
C ILE A 36 7.54 3.23 0.93
N HIS A 37 7.19 4.10 -0.01
CA HIS A 37 6.09 3.85 -0.92
C HIS A 37 6.57 4.28 -2.31
N ARG A 38 6.72 3.31 -3.20
CA ARG A 38 7.12 3.58 -4.58
C ARG A 38 5.97 3.31 -5.50
N GLU A 39 5.90 4.10 -6.56
CA GLU A 39 4.84 3.96 -7.53
C GLU A 39 5.47 3.98 -8.91
N VAL A 40 5.21 2.95 -9.70
CA VAL A 40 5.74 2.85 -11.05
C VAL A 40 4.56 2.73 -12.01
N PRO A 41 4.49 3.59 -13.02
CA PRO A 41 3.40 3.51 -13.99
C PRO A 41 3.39 2.15 -14.68
N TRP A 42 2.19 1.67 -14.94
CA TRP A 42 1.99 0.41 -15.61
C TRP A 42 0.89 0.58 -16.66
N ALA A 43 1.07 -0.03 -17.80
CA ALA A 43 0.08 0.06 -18.84
C ALA A 43 0.13 -1.18 -19.73
N SER A 44 -1.05 -1.54 -20.22
CA SER A 44 -1.19 -2.53 -21.26
C SER A 44 -1.97 -1.87 -22.39
N ILE A 45 -2.35 -2.65 -23.38
CA ILE A 45 -3.14 -2.10 -24.48
C ILE A 45 -4.49 -1.59 -23.97
N THR A 46 -5.06 -2.27 -22.99
CA THR A 46 -6.42 -2.00 -22.52
C THR A 46 -6.48 -1.16 -21.26
N PHE A 47 -5.47 -1.28 -20.39
CA PHE A 47 -5.52 -0.66 -19.07
C PHE A 47 -4.30 0.18 -18.80
N ALA A 48 -4.48 1.18 -17.95
CA ALA A 48 -3.38 1.96 -17.41
C ALA A 48 -3.55 2.02 -15.90
N GLY A 49 -2.45 2.14 -15.21
CA GLY A 49 -2.48 2.21 -13.76
C GLY A 49 -1.08 2.33 -13.21
N ALA A 50 -0.87 1.75 -12.04
CA ALA A 50 0.43 1.83 -11.38
C ALA A 50 0.65 0.63 -10.49
N ARG A 51 1.91 0.24 -10.36
CA ARG A 51 2.34 -0.79 -9.44
C ARG A 51 2.90 -0.08 -8.22
N HIS A 52 2.34 -0.36 -7.07
CA HIS A 52 2.75 0.25 -5.81
C HIS A 52 3.50 -0.76 -4.97
N THR A 53 4.67 -0.37 -4.48
CA THR A 53 5.44 -1.19 -3.54
C THR A 53 5.55 -0.43 -2.25
N ILE A 54 5.05 -0.99 -1.16
CA ILE A 54 4.97 -0.33 0.12
C ILE A 54 5.71 -1.16 1.16
N SER A 55 6.67 -0.53 1.86
CA SER A 55 7.33 -1.16 2.98
C SER A 55 6.74 -0.61 4.26
N MET A 56 6.30 -1.49 5.15
CA MET A 56 5.74 -1.11 6.43
C MET A 56 6.58 -1.68 7.55
N SER A 57 6.69 -0.93 8.63
CA SER A 57 7.44 -1.35 9.80
C SER A 57 6.49 -1.45 10.99
N PHE A 58 6.60 -2.54 11.75
CA PHE A 58 5.81 -2.80 12.93
C PHE A 58 6.76 -3.02 14.10
N SER A 59 6.66 -2.21 15.14
CA SER A 59 7.56 -2.29 16.28
C SER A 59 6.78 -2.59 17.55
N GLY A 60 7.26 -3.56 18.33
CA GLY A 60 6.61 -3.99 19.55
C GLY A 60 5.61 -5.09 19.31
N ARG A 61 5.31 -5.85 20.35
CA ARG A 61 4.45 -7.03 20.22
C ARG A 61 3.07 -6.73 19.64
N PRO A 62 2.33 -5.72 20.12
CA PRO A 62 1.00 -5.48 19.55
C PRO A 62 1.05 -5.11 18.07
N ALA A 63 2.04 -4.33 17.68
CA ALA A 63 2.17 -3.93 16.29
C ALA A 63 2.54 -5.11 15.41
N VAL A 64 3.46 -5.95 15.88
CA VAL A 64 3.88 -7.13 15.12
C VAL A 64 2.70 -8.08 14.92
N GLU A 65 1.90 -8.29 15.96
CA GLU A 65 0.71 -9.14 15.83
C GLU A 65 -0.27 -8.57 14.82
N ALA A 66 -0.44 -7.23 14.83
CA ALA A 66 -1.31 -6.59 13.87
C ALA A 66 -0.76 -6.73 12.45
N GLY A 67 0.55 -6.66 12.29
CA GLY A 67 1.19 -6.87 11.00
C GLY A 67 1.02 -8.29 10.50
N GLU A 68 1.08 -9.27 11.40
CA GLU A 68 0.82 -10.66 11.03
C GLU A 68 -0.61 -10.84 10.57
N HIS A 69 -1.54 -10.15 11.21
CA HIS A 69 -2.93 -10.19 10.80
C HIS A 69 -3.09 -9.59 9.40
N LEU A 70 -2.42 -8.48 9.14
CA LEU A 70 -2.42 -7.86 7.81
C LEU A 70 -1.93 -8.86 6.76
N ILE A 71 -0.82 -9.54 7.03
CA ILE A 71 -0.26 -10.51 6.10
C ILE A 71 -1.27 -11.61 5.79
N ALA A 72 -1.94 -12.10 6.82
CA ALA A 72 -2.91 -13.18 6.65
C ALA A 72 -4.15 -12.72 5.87
N GLN A 73 -4.56 -11.48 6.05
CA GLN A 73 -5.78 -10.99 5.43
C GLN A 73 -5.58 -10.46 4.01
N LEU A 74 -4.36 -10.04 3.69
CA LEU A 74 -4.11 -9.31 2.44
C LEU A 74 -4.58 -10.05 1.19
N PRO A 75 -4.31 -11.35 1.02
CA PRO A 75 -4.68 -12.02 -0.22
C PRO A 75 -6.19 -12.04 -0.48
N ASP A 76 -6.98 -12.02 0.57
CA ASP A 76 -8.42 -12.11 0.45
C ASP A 76 -9.15 -10.79 0.67
N HIS A 77 -8.40 -9.73 0.95
CA HIS A 77 -9.02 -8.45 1.25
C HIS A 77 -9.54 -7.78 -0.01
N GLU A 78 -10.75 -7.26 0.10
CA GLU A 78 -11.36 -6.55 -1.00
C GLU A 78 -11.12 -5.06 -0.78
N PHE A 79 -10.20 -4.49 -1.52
CA PHE A 79 -9.88 -3.08 -1.39
C PHE A 79 -10.91 -2.23 -2.10
N VAL A 80 -11.29 -1.11 -1.49
CA VAL A 80 -12.19 -0.15 -2.11
C VAL A 80 -11.44 1.16 -2.21
N ILE A 81 -10.91 1.44 -3.39
CA ILE A 81 -10.14 2.65 -3.67
C ILE A 81 -10.88 3.38 -4.79
N PRO A 82 -11.46 4.55 -4.52
CA PRO A 82 -12.27 5.22 -5.54
C PRO A 82 -11.49 5.46 -6.83
N GLY A 83 -12.10 5.10 -7.94
CA GLY A 83 -11.50 5.28 -9.26
C GLY A 83 -10.45 4.27 -9.64
N GLN A 84 -10.21 3.27 -8.79
CA GLN A 84 -9.16 2.29 -9.02
C GLN A 84 -9.69 0.89 -8.79
N LEU A 85 -9.21 -0.04 -9.59
CA LEU A 85 -9.43 -1.45 -9.38
C LEU A 85 -8.11 -2.04 -8.86
N VAL A 86 -8.15 -2.71 -7.72
CA VAL A 86 -6.96 -3.39 -7.22
C VAL A 86 -6.92 -4.76 -7.87
N ALA A 87 -6.06 -4.89 -8.86
CA ALA A 87 -5.98 -6.10 -9.67
C ALA A 87 -5.15 -7.19 -9.00
N ASP A 88 -4.23 -6.81 -8.13
CA ASP A 88 -3.37 -7.77 -7.45
C ASP A 88 -2.87 -7.15 -6.16
N ALA A 89 -2.69 -7.97 -5.13
CA ALA A 89 -2.13 -7.55 -3.85
C ALA A 89 -1.38 -8.74 -3.26
N GLN A 90 -0.11 -8.55 -2.96
CA GLN A 90 0.69 -9.65 -2.44
C GLN A 90 1.79 -9.15 -1.50
N VAL A 91 2.19 -10.02 -0.61
CA VAL A 91 3.33 -9.78 0.27
C VAL A 91 4.58 -10.26 -0.46
N LEU A 92 5.55 -9.37 -0.64
CA LEU A 92 6.80 -9.73 -1.32
C LEU A 92 7.82 -10.28 -0.35
N SER A 93 7.90 -9.74 0.86
CA SER A 93 8.88 -10.21 1.83
C SER A 93 8.45 -9.84 3.24
N VAL A 94 8.95 -10.60 4.21
CA VAL A 94 8.73 -10.34 5.62
C VAL A 94 10.07 -10.54 6.32
N ASP A 95 10.53 -9.52 7.03
CA ASP A 95 11.74 -9.61 7.85
C ASP A 95 11.33 -9.43 9.30
N HIS A 96 11.77 -10.31 10.16
CA HIS A 96 11.33 -10.34 11.55
C HIS A 96 12.54 -10.46 12.46
N ALA A 97 12.69 -9.51 13.36
CA ALA A 97 13.72 -9.54 14.40
C ALA A 97 13.02 -9.61 15.75
N MET A 98 13.50 -10.49 16.64
CA MET A 98 12.83 -10.70 17.91
C MET A 98 13.46 -9.93 19.07
N LEU A 99 14.72 -9.56 18.94
CA LEU A 99 15.45 -8.91 20.02
C LEU A 99 16.09 -7.63 19.53
N PRO A 100 16.25 -6.63 20.38
CA PRO A 100 15.84 -6.53 21.79
C PRO A 100 14.35 -6.46 21.98
N GLU A 101 13.61 -6.02 20.99
CA GLU A 101 12.17 -6.13 21.02
C GLU A 101 11.69 -6.53 19.64
N PRO A 102 10.50 -7.12 19.54
CA PRO A 102 10.01 -7.58 18.23
C PRO A 102 9.84 -6.44 17.25
N VAL A 103 10.37 -6.62 16.05
CA VAL A 103 10.20 -5.66 14.96
C VAL A 103 9.98 -6.47 13.70
N MET A 104 9.03 -6.06 12.88
CA MET A 104 8.77 -6.75 11.63
C MET A 104 8.69 -5.74 10.50
N ARG A 105 9.33 -6.05 9.38
CA ARG A 105 9.25 -5.24 8.18
C ARG A 105 8.56 -6.07 7.10
N VAL A 106 7.52 -5.51 6.50
CA VAL A 106 6.74 -6.20 5.47
C VAL A 106 6.79 -5.38 4.20
N GLU A 107 7.10 -6.04 3.08
CA GLU A 107 7.05 -5.37 1.79
C GLU A 107 5.87 -5.91 1.02
N ILE A 108 5.02 -5.02 0.55
CA ILE A 108 3.74 -5.35 -0.08
C ILE A 108 3.70 -4.72 -1.46
N GLU A 109 3.11 -5.44 -2.42
CA GLU A 109 2.94 -4.90 -3.75
C GLU A 109 1.47 -4.94 -4.14
N LEU A 110 0.96 -3.83 -4.68
CA LEU A 110 -0.39 -3.78 -5.22
C LEU A 110 -0.33 -3.25 -6.64
N LEU A 111 -1.13 -3.85 -7.50
CA LEU A 111 -1.32 -3.33 -8.85
C LEU A 111 -2.69 -2.68 -8.92
N LEU A 112 -2.72 -1.39 -9.18
CA LEU A 112 -3.95 -0.64 -9.32
C LEU A 112 -4.16 -0.27 -10.77
N LEU A 113 -5.38 -0.46 -11.25
CA LEU A 113 -5.75 -0.08 -12.62
C LEU A 113 -6.81 0.99 -12.54
N GLU A 114 -6.69 1.99 -13.42
CA GLU A 114 -7.64 3.08 -13.45
C GLU A 114 -8.96 2.60 -14.03
N GLU A 115 -10.04 2.95 -13.37
CA GLU A 115 -11.36 2.67 -13.86
C GLU A 115 -11.79 3.85 -14.70
N GLY A 116 -12.07 3.59 -15.90
CA GLY A 116 -12.34 4.64 -16.84
C GLY A 116 -13.74 5.11 -16.93
#